data_991afb61bd6abb6ef8bcdc60a3044292
#
_entry.id   991afb61bd6abb6ef8bcdc60a3044292
#
_cell.length_a   1.000
_cell.length_b   1.000
_cell.length_c   1.000
_cell.angle_alpha   90.00
_cell.angle_beta   90.00
_cell.angle_gamma   90.00
#
_symmetry.space_group_name_H-M   'P 1'
#
loop_
_entity.id
_entity.type
_entity.pdbx_description
1 polymer ?
#
loop_
_entity_poly.entity_id
_entity_poly.type
_entity_poly.pdbx_seq_one_letter_code
_entity_poly.pdbx_strand_id
1 'polypeptide(L)'
;MKLFKLLLPIALALPPTAHGDDFPTSGRVEYVLECMQKHDSKQAYLYKCSCVVDRIAQALPYDEFVAMSVALRNQSLSGERGGLFRDAALSKDMAGKLKEIEAGANKACAVPQR
;
A
#
# COMPACT_ATOMS: atom_id res chain seq x y z
N MET A 1 16.93 52.84 -29.37
CA MET A 1 16.07 52.14 -28.43
C MET A 1 16.23 50.66 -28.61
N LYS A 2 16.94 49.98 -27.73
CA LYS A 2 17.11 48.54 -27.78
C LYS A 2 16.01 47.90 -26.88
N LEU A 3 15.03 47.29 -27.52
CA LEU A 3 14.02 46.46 -26.83
C LEU A 3 14.70 45.14 -26.42
N PHE A 4 15.02 45.07 -25.13
CA PHE A 4 15.52 43.85 -24.52
C PHE A 4 14.31 42.90 -24.27
N LYS A 5 14.10 41.94 -25.19
CA LYS A 5 13.12 40.89 -25.00
C LYS A 5 13.65 39.94 -23.92
N LEU A 6 13.15 40.10 -22.69
CA LEU A 6 13.32 39.11 -21.61
C LEU A 6 12.51 37.88 -22.00
N LEU A 7 13.17 36.86 -22.51
CA LEU A 7 12.63 35.52 -22.63
C LEU A 7 12.72 34.87 -21.23
N LEU A 8 11.60 34.87 -20.50
CA LEU A 8 11.46 34.11 -19.28
C LEU A 8 11.31 32.63 -19.65
N PRO A 9 12.17 31.72 -19.17
CA PRO A 9 11.94 30.31 -19.38
C PRO A 9 10.76 29.88 -18.49
N ILE A 10 9.66 29.46 -19.12
CA ILE A 10 8.56 28.81 -18.42
C ILE A 10 9.08 27.41 -18.05
N ALA A 11 9.49 27.24 -16.80
CA ALA A 11 9.79 25.94 -16.24
C ALA A 11 8.47 25.16 -16.14
N LEU A 12 8.29 24.19 -17.04
CA LEU A 12 7.19 23.24 -16.99
C LEU A 12 7.43 22.34 -15.77
N ALA A 13 6.84 22.69 -14.64
CA ALA A 13 6.82 21.83 -13.46
C ALA A 13 5.89 20.66 -13.76
N LEU A 14 6.48 19.49 -14.05
CA LEU A 14 5.73 18.23 -14.13
C LEU A 14 5.13 17.95 -12.75
N PRO A 15 3.81 17.72 -12.65
CA PRO A 15 3.21 17.34 -11.36
C PRO A 15 3.80 15.99 -10.88
N PRO A 16 4.04 15.83 -9.57
CA PRO A 16 4.46 14.52 -9.06
C PRO A 16 3.38 13.49 -9.37
N THR A 17 3.78 12.38 -9.98
CA THR A 17 2.88 11.27 -10.27
C THR A 17 2.38 10.68 -8.95
N ALA A 18 1.14 11.00 -8.58
CA ALA A 18 0.48 10.40 -7.43
C ALA A 18 0.10 8.95 -7.77
N HIS A 19 0.66 7.96 -7.05
CA HIS A 19 0.36 6.54 -7.25
C HIS A 19 -1.01 6.12 -6.71
N GLY A 20 -1.74 7.02 -6.02
CA GLY A 20 -2.96 6.72 -5.28
C GLY A 20 -4.17 6.26 -6.08
N ASP A 21 -4.16 6.42 -7.40
CA ASP A 21 -5.34 6.21 -8.24
C ASP A 21 -5.35 4.89 -9.01
N ASP A 22 -4.32 4.06 -8.91
CA ASP A 22 -4.25 2.81 -9.66
C ASP A 22 -4.88 1.59 -8.94
N PHE A 23 -5.23 1.72 -7.66
CA PHE A 23 -5.95 0.69 -6.94
C PHE A 23 -7.39 0.59 -7.44
N PRO A 24 -7.82 -0.58 -7.95
CA PRO A 24 -9.22 -0.77 -8.35
C PRO A 24 -10.14 -0.73 -7.12
N THR A 25 -11.38 -0.31 -7.31
CA THR A 25 -12.39 -0.27 -6.23
C THR A 25 -12.53 -1.63 -5.54
N SER A 26 -12.55 -2.73 -6.31
CA SER A 26 -12.61 -4.09 -5.76
C SER A 26 -11.46 -4.40 -4.81
N GLY A 27 -10.23 -4.04 -5.20
CA GLY A 27 -9.05 -4.25 -4.34
C GLY A 27 -9.12 -3.47 -3.03
N ARG A 28 -9.65 -2.24 -3.07
CA ARG A 28 -9.89 -1.44 -1.85
C ARG A 28 -10.95 -2.08 -0.96
N VAL A 29 -12.06 -2.52 -1.55
CA VAL A 29 -13.15 -3.17 -0.81
C VAL A 29 -12.67 -4.47 -0.16
N GLU A 30 -11.96 -5.32 -0.89
CA GLU A 30 -11.39 -6.56 -0.35
C GLU A 30 -10.48 -6.28 0.85
N TYR A 31 -9.58 -5.31 0.74
CA TYR A 31 -8.71 -4.93 1.85
C TYR A 31 -9.49 -4.48 3.07
N VAL A 32 -10.50 -3.61 2.88
CA VAL A 32 -11.34 -3.11 3.97
C VAL A 32 -12.08 -4.24 4.67
N LEU A 33 -12.64 -5.18 3.93
CA LEU A 33 -13.34 -6.34 4.49
C LEU A 33 -12.41 -7.23 5.30
N GLU A 34 -11.21 -7.54 4.79
CA GLU A 34 -10.21 -8.33 5.52
C GLU A 34 -9.73 -7.61 6.79
N CYS A 35 -9.50 -6.31 6.70
CA CYS A 35 -9.12 -5.47 7.84
C CYS A 35 -10.22 -5.46 8.91
N MET A 36 -11.47 -5.28 8.53
CA MET A 36 -12.60 -5.28 9.46
C MET A 36 -12.76 -6.64 10.17
N GLN A 37 -12.56 -7.76 9.44
CA GLN A 37 -12.64 -9.09 10.02
C GLN A 37 -11.66 -9.30 11.19
N LYS A 38 -10.46 -8.72 11.08
CA LYS A 38 -9.47 -8.76 12.16
C LYS A 38 -9.89 -7.98 13.41
N HIS A 39 -10.93 -7.16 13.31
CA HIS A 39 -11.44 -6.29 14.37
C HIS A 39 -12.92 -6.54 14.66
N ASP A 40 -13.33 -7.81 14.65
CA ASP A 40 -14.68 -8.27 14.97
C ASP A 40 -15.77 -7.67 14.06
N SER A 41 -15.41 -7.27 12.85
CA SER A 41 -16.33 -6.67 11.86
C SER A 41 -17.10 -5.45 12.39
N LYS A 42 -16.52 -4.71 13.32
CA LYS A 42 -17.18 -3.53 13.91
C LYS A 42 -17.27 -2.40 12.90
N GLN A 43 -18.43 -1.78 12.83
CA GLN A 43 -18.71 -0.67 11.89
C GLN A 43 -17.73 0.49 11.99
N ALA A 44 -17.22 0.79 13.18
CA ALA A 44 -16.22 1.84 13.39
C ALA A 44 -14.92 1.60 12.58
N TYR A 45 -14.61 0.34 12.29
CA TYR A 45 -13.42 -0.02 11.49
C TYR A 45 -13.61 0.15 9.99
N LEU A 46 -14.83 0.32 9.48
CA LEU A 46 -15.05 0.63 8.07
C LEU A 46 -14.23 1.86 7.65
N TYR A 47 -14.31 2.93 8.42
CA TYR A 47 -13.61 4.18 8.11
C TYR A 47 -12.12 4.09 8.40
N LYS A 48 -11.73 3.45 9.49
CA LYS A 48 -10.32 3.24 9.84
C LYS A 48 -9.60 2.37 8.80
N CYS A 49 -10.20 1.26 8.40
CA CYS A 49 -9.64 0.36 7.39
C CYS A 49 -9.60 1.00 6.00
N SER A 50 -10.60 1.85 5.67
CA SER A 50 -10.59 2.65 4.44
C SER A 50 -9.43 3.66 4.44
N CYS A 51 -9.17 4.32 5.55
CA CYS A 51 -8.01 5.18 5.74
C CYS A 51 -6.71 4.42 5.51
N VAL A 52 -6.59 3.21 6.03
CA VAL A 52 -5.38 2.38 5.89
C VAL A 52 -5.11 2.04 4.42
N VAL A 53 -6.10 1.53 3.69
CA VAL A 53 -5.91 1.17 2.28
C VAL A 53 -5.60 2.39 1.41
N ASP A 54 -6.16 3.55 1.70
CA ASP A 54 -5.83 4.79 1.00
C ASP A 54 -4.36 5.18 1.20
N ARG A 55 -3.83 5.02 2.40
CA ARG A 55 -2.42 5.26 2.68
C ARG A 55 -1.49 4.25 2.01
N ILE A 56 -1.87 2.98 1.97
CA ILE A 56 -1.12 1.96 1.23
C ILE A 56 -1.09 2.29 -0.26
N ALA A 57 -2.22 2.70 -0.82
CA ALA A 57 -2.35 3.07 -2.23
C ALA A 57 -1.50 4.30 -2.61
N GLN A 58 -1.25 5.20 -1.66
CA GLN A 58 -0.32 6.33 -1.84
C GLN A 58 1.15 5.89 -1.82
N ALA A 59 1.46 4.81 -1.11
CA ALA A 59 2.83 4.33 -0.93
C ALA A 59 3.28 3.33 -2.00
N LEU A 60 2.37 2.58 -2.60
CA LEU A 60 2.63 1.49 -3.53
C LEU A 60 1.71 1.51 -4.74
N PRO A 61 2.22 1.16 -5.94
CA PRO A 61 1.37 0.74 -7.06
C PRO A 61 0.61 -0.54 -6.72
N TYR A 62 -0.56 -0.73 -7.33
CA TYR A 62 -1.43 -1.88 -7.02
C TYR A 62 -0.79 -3.23 -7.34
N ASP A 63 -0.08 -3.35 -8.45
CA ASP A 63 0.62 -4.59 -8.82
C ASP A 63 1.71 -4.99 -7.80
N GLU A 64 2.45 -4.02 -7.28
CA GLU A 64 3.41 -4.26 -6.20
C GLU A 64 2.70 -4.68 -4.91
N PHE A 65 1.61 -4.01 -4.56
CA PHE A 65 0.80 -4.39 -3.40
C PHE A 65 0.30 -5.84 -3.51
N VAL A 66 -0.22 -6.25 -4.67
CA VAL A 66 -0.68 -7.63 -4.90
C VAL A 66 0.46 -8.62 -4.71
N ALA A 67 1.62 -8.37 -5.32
CA ALA A 67 2.78 -9.25 -5.21
C ALA A 67 3.28 -9.37 -3.76
N MET A 68 3.36 -8.26 -3.04
CA MET A 68 3.74 -8.25 -1.61
C MET A 68 2.71 -8.94 -0.73
N SER A 69 1.41 -8.79 -1.03
CA SER A 69 0.33 -9.46 -0.30
C SER A 69 0.41 -10.98 -0.45
N VAL A 70 0.72 -11.47 -1.65
CA VAL A 70 0.95 -12.90 -1.88
C VAL A 70 2.17 -13.38 -1.08
N ALA A 71 3.28 -12.63 -1.11
CA ALA A 71 4.47 -12.96 -0.34
C ALA A 71 4.17 -13.02 1.17
N LEU A 72 3.38 -12.08 1.67
CA LEU A 72 2.99 -12.05 3.09
C LEU A 72 2.11 -13.24 3.47
N ARG A 73 1.15 -13.62 2.64
CA ARG A 73 0.34 -14.83 2.86
C ARG A 73 1.19 -16.08 2.85
N ASN A 74 2.18 -16.17 1.99
CA ASN A 74 3.11 -17.30 1.91
C ASN A 74 3.93 -17.48 3.20
N GLN A 75 4.18 -16.42 3.97
CA GLN A 75 4.86 -16.51 5.26
C GLN A 75 4.07 -17.34 6.30
N SER A 76 2.76 -17.47 6.15
CA SER A 76 1.91 -18.27 7.04
C SER A 76 1.70 -19.72 6.59
N LEU A 77 2.25 -20.12 5.43
CA LEU A 77 2.16 -21.50 4.95
C LEU A 77 2.98 -22.42 5.84
N SER A 78 2.41 -23.58 6.19
CA SER A 78 3.05 -24.62 6.99
C SER A 78 3.53 -25.78 6.13
N GLY A 79 4.38 -26.66 6.71
CA GLY A 79 4.92 -27.85 6.05
C GLY A 79 6.11 -27.57 5.14
N GLU A 80 6.65 -28.63 4.53
CA GLU A 80 7.84 -28.57 3.66
C GLU A 80 7.59 -27.79 2.38
N ARG A 81 6.43 -27.99 1.74
CA ARG A 81 6.05 -27.23 0.54
C ARG A 81 5.84 -25.75 0.82
N GLY A 82 5.30 -25.44 1.99
CA GLY A 82 5.17 -24.05 2.44
C GLY A 82 6.53 -23.38 2.64
N GLY A 83 7.55 -24.13 3.08
CA GLY A 83 8.90 -23.63 3.27
C GLY A 83 9.54 -23.09 2.00
N LEU A 84 9.25 -23.67 0.82
CA LEU A 84 9.75 -23.18 -0.46
C LEU A 84 9.31 -21.74 -0.76
N PHE A 85 8.11 -21.37 -0.36
CA PHE A 85 7.54 -20.02 -0.55
C PHE A 85 7.88 -19.11 0.63
N ARG A 86 7.74 -19.61 1.86
CA ARG A 86 7.98 -18.86 3.08
C ARG A 86 9.44 -18.42 3.24
N ASP A 87 10.38 -19.31 2.91
CA ASP A 87 11.80 -19.14 3.23
C ASP A 87 12.60 -18.49 2.08
N ALA A 88 11.99 -18.27 0.90
CA ALA A 88 12.64 -17.55 -0.19
C ALA A 88 12.98 -16.12 0.23
N ALA A 89 14.23 -15.70 0.04
CA ALA A 89 14.72 -14.38 0.47
C ALA A 89 13.87 -13.22 -0.10
N LEU A 90 13.52 -13.26 -1.40
CA LEU A 90 12.68 -12.27 -2.03
C LEU A 90 11.29 -12.20 -1.39
N SER A 91 10.69 -13.34 -1.09
CA SER A 91 9.38 -13.41 -0.44
C SER A 91 9.42 -12.79 0.97
N LYS A 92 10.48 -13.06 1.75
CA LYS A 92 10.68 -12.44 3.07
C LYS A 92 10.83 -10.92 2.99
N ASP A 93 11.61 -10.43 2.03
CA ASP A 93 11.82 -9.00 1.83
C ASP A 93 10.53 -8.29 1.45
N MET A 94 9.78 -8.84 0.51
CA MET A 94 8.49 -8.30 0.07
C MET A 94 7.47 -8.30 1.21
N ALA A 95 7.37 -9.39 1.96
CA ALA A 95 6.48 -9.48 3.12
C ALA A 95 6.87 -8.47 4.20
N GLY A 96 8.15 -8.33 4.49
CA GLY A 96 8.68 -7.36 5.46
C GLY A 96 8.38 -5.92 5.08
N LYS A 97 8.55 -5.57 3.81
CA LYS A 97 8.25 -4.23 3.29
C LYS A 97 6.75 -3.90 3.43
N LEU A 98 5.87 -4.83 3.08
CA LEU A 98 4.43 -4.62 3.24
C LEU A 98 4.04 -4.45 4.71
N LYS A 99 4.59 -5.27 5.61
CA LYS A 99 4.35 -5.13 7.06
C LYS A 99 4.72 -3.75 7.58
N GLU A 100 5.85 -3.19 7.15
CA GLU A 100 6.28 -1.85 7.54
C GLU A 100 5.31 -0.77 7.04
N ILE A 101 4.90 -0.86 5.78
CA ILE A 101 3.94 0.09 5.18
C ILE A 101 2.59 0.01 5.91
N GLU A 102 2.08 -1.20 6.14
CA GLU A 102 0.83 -1.41 6.88
C GLU A 102 0.93 -0.91 8.33
N ALA A 103 2.05 -1.15 9.00
CA ALA A 103 2.26 -0.67 10.36
C ALA A 103 2.19 0.86 10.45
N GLY A 104 2.83 1.56 9.51
CA GLY A 104 2.76 3.02 9.41
C GLY A 104 1.36 3.52 9.10
N ALA A 105 0.65 2.87 8.18
CA ALA A 105 -0.71 3.20 7.82
C ALA A 105 -1.69 2.96 8.99
N ASN A 106 -1.57 1.83 9.67
CA ASN A 106 -2.38 1.49 10.85
C ASN A 106 -2.19 2.51 11.97
N LYS A 107 -0.96 2.90 12.24
CA LYS A 107 -0.66 3.93 13.24
C LYS A 107 -1.30 5.27 12.87
N ALA A 108 -1.17 5.70 11.63
CA ALA A 108 -1.73 6.96 11.15
C ALA A 108 -3.26 6.97 11.15
N CYS A 109 -3.89 5.82 10.97
CA CYS A 109 -5.35 5.66 10.90
C CYS A 109 -5.98 5.18 12.23
N ALA A 110 -5.21 5.14 13.32
CA ALA A 110 -5.64 4.69 14.64
C ALA A 110 -6.23 3.27 14.65
N VAL A 111 -5.61 2.36 13.91
CA VAL A 111 -5.91 0.93 13.92
C VAL A 111 -4.89 0.22 14.80
N PRO A 112 -5.30 -0.44 15.92
CA PRO A 112 -4.38 -1.20 16.74
C PRO A 112 -3.84 -2.40 15.98
N GLN A 113 -2.54 -2.66 16.13
CA GLN A 113 -1.91 -3.85 15.57
C GLN A 113 -2.13 -5.03 16.53
N ARG A 114 -2.59 -6.12 15.98
CA ARG A 114 -2.70 -7.40 16.69
C ARG A 114 -1.70 -8.41 16.11
#